data_8aa76be8a53c5ea156557f6394b023cb
#
_entry.id   8aa76be8a53c5ea156557f6394b023cb
#
_cell.length_a   1.000
_cell.length_b   1.000
_cell.length_c   1.000
_cell.angle_alpha   90.00
_cell.angle_beta   90.00
_cell.angle_gamma   90.00
#
_symmetry.space_group_name_H-M   'P 1'
#
loop_
_entity.id
_entity.type
_entity.pdbx_description
1 polymer ?
#
loop_
_entity_poly.entity_id
_entity_poly.type
_entity_poly.pdbx_seq_one_letter_code
_entity_poly.pdbx_strand_id
1 'polypeptide(L)'
;ASVSTLIGIMITPFLVNGLIIPTTGSASSLDSVVNIFAQLMLPFLAGHFLRPYFDNAFKKAGKALSYIDRGSILLVIYSAFSAAVVGGIWLQVSTLMVIALAAISLVFLALAMGFIYGLTKLFGFSREDRVTALFGGAQKSLASGVPMAQVLFVPSVAGVMVLPLMIFHLLQLVVSSMLAQRWRDQAKDEIKVA
;
A
#
# COMPACT_ATOMS: atom_id res chain seq x y z
N ALA A 1 -11.05 5.74 0.83
CA ALA A 1 -9.96 4.89 0.31
C ALA A 1 -9.76 5.09 -1.20
N SER A 2 -10.75 4.86 -2.07
CA SER A 2 -10.59 4.90 -3.54
C SER A 2 -10.07 6.25 -4.06
N VAL A 3 -10.65 7.37 -3.63
CA VAL A 3 -10.22 8.72 -4.05
C VAL A 3 -8.76 8.99 -3.64
N SER A 4 -8.38 8.63 -2.42
CA SER A 4 -7.00 8.78 -1.94
C SER A 4 -6.00 7.94 -2.76
N THR A 5 -6.41 6.73 -3.14
CA THR A 5 -5.58 5.86 -4.00
C THR A 5 -5.41 6.47 -5.39
N LEU A 6 -6.48 7.01 -5.98
CA LEU A 6 -6.44 7.66 -7.29
C LEU A 6 -5.50 8.89 -7.28
N ILE A 7 -5.63 9.76 -6.27
CA ILE A 7 -4.76 10.91 -6.09
C ILE A 7 -3.31 10.46 -5.90
N GLY A 8 -3.06 9.42 -5.10
CA GLY A 8 -1.73 8.85 -4.89
C GLY A 8 -1.10 8.34 -6.18
N ILE A 9 -1.85 7.61 -7.01
CA ILE A 9 -1.38 7.10 -8.31
C ILE A 9 -0.98 8.26 -9.25
N MET A 10 -1.74 9.36 -9.23
CA MET A 10 -1.43 10.52 -10.06
C MET A 10 -0.22 11.31 -9.57
N ILE A 11 -0.09 11.50 -8.25
CA ILE A 11 0.97 12.34 -7.68
C ILE A 11 2.31 11.62 -7.60
N THR A 12 2.32 10.31 -7.33
CA THR A 12 3.56 9.54 -7.11
C THR A 12 4.59 9.66 -8.25
N PRO A 13 4.24 9.54 -9.54
CA PRO A 13 5.21 9.67 -10.62
C PRO A 13 5.91 11.04 -10.64
N PHE A 14 5.17 12.11 -10.37
CA PHE A 14 5.72 13.46 -10.31
C PHE A 14 6.67 13.62 -9.12
N LEU A 15 6.33 13.07 -7.96
CA LEU A 15 7.19 13.08 -6.78
C LEU A 15 8.47 12.26 -7.02
N VAL A 16 8.36 11.08 -7.62
CA VAL A 16 9.51 10.23 -7.91
C VAL A 16 10.45 10.93 -8.89
N ASN A 17 9.93 11.52 -9.96
CA ASN A 17 10.75 12.27 -10.92
C ASN A 17 11.38 13.55 -10.32
N GLY A 18 10.71 14.19 -9.36
CA GLY A 18 11.21 15.40 -8.72
C GLY A 18 12.20 15.16 -7.59
N LEU A 19 12.08 14.03 -6.88
CA LEU A 19 12.87 13.72 -5.68
C LEU A 19 13.99 12.72 -5.94
N ILE A 20 13.79 11.79 -6.87
CA ILE A 20 14.77 10.77 -7.23
C ILE A 20 15.36 11.20 -8.56
N ILE A 21 16.65 11.57 -8.55
CA ILE A 21 17.39 11.87 -9.78
C ILE A 21 17.25 10.67 -10.71
N PRO A 22 16.81 10.84 -11.96
CA PRO A 22 16.64 9.73 -12.89
C PRO A 22 18.00 9.11 -13.18
N THR A 23 18.34 8.05 -12.45
CA THR A 23 19.56 7.25 -12.66
C THR A 23 19.43 6.30 -13.86
N THR A 24 18.27 6.31 -14.52
CA THR A 24 17.99 5.41 -15.64
C THR A 24 17.34 6.17 -16.79
N GLY A 25 18.06 6.10 -17.91
CA GLY A 25 17.79 6.78 -19.15
C GLY A 25 16.33 6.76 -19.65
N SER A 26 15.93 7.88 -20.15
CA SER A 26 15.11 8.09 -21.35
C SER A 26 13.69 7.49 -21.42
N ALA A 27 12.94 7.37 -20.33
CA ALA A 27 11.51 7.52 -20.51
C ALA A 27 11.14 8.95 -20.13
N SER A 28 10.51 9.69 -21.02
CA SER A 28 10.01 11.02 -20.68
C SER A 28 9.09 10.88 -19.47
N SER A 29 9.14 11.82 -18.55
CA SER A 29 8.28 11.76 -17.34
C SER A 29 6.79 11.57 -17.68
N LEU A 30 6.37 12.04 -18.84
CA LEU A 30 5.01 11.91 -19.35
C LEU A 30 4.67 10.47 -19.77
N ASP A 31 5.59 9.76 -20.45
CA ASP A 31 5.35 8.36 -20.87
C ASP A 31 5.23 7.43 -19.66
N SER A 32 6.04 7.65 -18.64
CA SER A 32 5.94 6.91 -17.38
C SER A 32 4.60 7.17 -16.67
N VAL A 33 4.15 8.43 -16.62
CA VAL A 33 2.84 8.79 -16.05
C VAL A 33 1.70 8.14 -16.82
N VAL A 34 1.74 8.19 -18.16
CA VAL A 34 0.71 7.58 -19.02
C VAL A 34 0.67 6.07 -18.84
N ASN A 35 1.82 5.41 -18.76
CA ASN A 35 1.90 3.95 -18.56
C ASN A 35 1.35 3.55 -17.19
N ILE A 36 1.69 4.28 -16.11
CA ILE A 36 1.15 4.02 -14.77
C ILE A 36 -0.36 4.26 -14.76
N PHE A 37 -0.80 5.36 -15.36
CA PHE A 37 -2.21 5.67 -15.48
C PHE A 37 -2.97 4.56 -16.22
N ALA A 38 -2.46 4.14 -17.37
CA ALA A 38 -3.07 3.07 -18.15
C ALA A 38 -3.11 1.74 -17.38
N GLN A 39 -2.01 1.33 -16.75
CA GLN A 39 -1.94 0.05 -16.05
C GLN A 39 -2.79 -0.02 -14.78
N LEU A 40 -2.94 1.08 -14.05
CA LEU A 40 -3.63 1.08 -12.76
C LEU A 40 -5.05 1.68 -12.86
N MET A 41 -5.20 2.76 -13.64
CA MET A 41 -6.47 3.47 -13.72
C MET A 41 -7.46 2.80 -14.69
N LEU A 42 -6.97 2.30 -15.81
CA LEU A 42 -7.82 1.73 -16.85
C LEU A 42 -8.58 0.48 -16.35
N PRO A 43 -7.95 -0.52 -15.71
CA PRO A 43 -8.69 -1.64 -15.13
C PRO A 43 -9.62 -1.23 -13.99
N PHE A 44 -9.25 -0.21 -13.18
CA PHE A 44 -10.12 0.32 -12.14
C PHE A 44 -11.38 0.96 -12.73
N LEU A 45 -11.24 1.83 -13.73
CA LEU A 45 -12.37 2.46 -14.42
C LEU A 45 -13.22 1.41 -15.11
N ALA A 46 -12.61 0.48 -15.83
CA ALA A 46 -13.32 -0.62 -16.47
C ALA A 46 -14.14 -1.42 -15.46
N GLY A 47 -13.55 -1.80 -14.32
CA GLY A 47 -14.26 -2.49 -13.24
C GLY A 47 -15.40 -1.67 -12.64
N HIS A 48 -15.22 -0.36 -12.49
CA HIS A 48 -16.23 0.54 -11.96
C HIS A 48 -17.44 0.66 -12.91
N PHE A 49 -17.21 0.88 -14.21
CA PHE A 49 -18.27 1.02 -15.20
C PHE A 49 -18.94 -0.32 -15.56
N LEU A 50 -18.21 -1.43 -15.50
CA LEU A 50 -18.76 -2.76 -15.77
C LEU A 50 -19.53 -3.34 -14.56
N ARG A 51 -19.30 -2.82 -13.35
CA ARG A 51 -19.95 -3.30 -12.13
C ARG A 51 -21.47 -3.45 -12.24
N PRO A 52 -22.25 -2.46 -12.73
CA PRO A 52 -23.71 -2.60 -12.80
C PRO A 52 -24.17 -3.72 -13.71
N TYR A 53 -23.41 -4.05 -14.75
CA TYR A 53 -23.73 -5.13 -15.69
C TYR A 53 -23.45 -6.53 -15.11
N PHE A 54 -22.44 -6.63 -14.24
CA PHE A 54 -21.99 -7.89 -13.65
C PHE A 54 -22.38 -8.10 -12.20
N ASP A 55 -23.15 -7.19 -11.58
CA ASP A 55 -23.47 -7.23 -10.14
C ASP A 55 -24.13 -8.56 -9.74
N ASN A 56 -25.02 -9.10 -10.55
CA ASN A 56 -25.67 -10.40 -10.31
C ASN A 56 -24.70 -11.60 -10.41
N ALA A 57 -23.75 -11.55 -11.34
CA ALA A 57 -22.72 -12.58 -11.47
C ALA A 57 -21.74 -12.50 -10.30
N PHE A 58 -21.35 -11.30 -9.88
CA PHE A 58 -20.46 -11.08 -8.73
C PHE A 58 -21.11 -11.53 -7.41
N LYS A 59 -22.39 -11.29 -7.22
CA LYS A 59 -23.12 -11.78 -6.03
C LYS A 59 -23.14 -13.31 -5.96
N LYS A 60 -23.33 -14.00 -7.10
CA LYS A 60 -23.29 -15.47 -7.16
C LYS A 60 -21.88 -16.03 -6.97
N ALA A 61 -20.86 -15.36 -7.49
CA ALA A 61 -19.46 -15.80 -7.46
C ALA A 61 -18.65 -15.23 -6.26
N GLY A 62 -19.29 -14.57 -5.29
CA GLY A 62 -18.63 -13.78 -4.25
C GLY A 62 -17.50 -14.50 -3.49
N LYS A 63 -17.70 -15.79 -3.14
CA LYS A 63 -16.63 -16.58 -2.49
C LYS A 63 -15.48 -16.87 -3.44
N ALA A 64 -15.75 -17.26 -4.69
CA ALA A 64 -14.72 -17.55 -5.68
C ALA A 64 -13.91 -16.29 -6.03
N LEU A 65 -14.57 -15.15 -6.20
CA LEU A 65 -13.91 -13.86 -6.40
C LEU A 65 -12.97 -13.48 -5.25
N SER A 66 -13.39 -13.72 -4.00
CA SER A 66 -12.54 -13.46 -2.84
C SER A 66 -11.30 -14.36 -2.81
N TYR A 67 -11.39 -15.61 -3.27
CA TYR A 67 -10.22 -16.48 -3.40
C TYR A 67 -9.29 -16.03 -4.54
N ILE A 68 -9.85 -15.61 -5.67
CA ILE A 68 -9.07 -15.09 -6.81
C ILE A 68 -8.34 -13.80 -6.40
N ASP A 69 -9.03 -12.88 -5.73
CA ASP A 69 -8.46 -11.62 -5.25
C ASP A 69 -7.27 -11.89 -4.29
N ARG A 70 -7.49 -12.71 -3.25
CA ARG A 70 -6.42 -13.09 -2.32
C ARG A 70 -5.29 -13.85 -3.00
N GLY A 71 -5.61 -14.75 -3.91
CA GLY A 71 -4.63 -15.52 -4.67
C GLY A 71 -3.78 -14.63 -5.59
N SER A 72 -4.39 -13.65 -6.25
CA SER A 72 -3.66 -12.69 -7.09
C SER A 72 -2.72 -11.80 -6.28
N ILE A 73 -3.15 -11.34 -5.10
CA ILE A 73 -2.29 -10.58 -4.18
C ILE A 73 -1.09 -11.43 -3.74
N LEU A 74 -1.33 -12.69 -3.34
CA LEU A 74 -0.25 -13.60 -2.96
C LEU A 74 0.72 -13.87 -4.11
N LEU A 75 0.22 -14.04 -5.33
CA LEU A 75 1.05 -14.21 -6.54
C LEU A 75 1.92 -12.97 -6.81
N VAL A 76 1.37 -11.78 -6.71
CA VAL A 76 2.12 -10.53 -6.89
C VAL A 76 3.22 -10.41 -5.84
N ILE A 77 2.89 -10.67 -4.57
CA ILE A 77 3.88 -10.64 -3.47
C ILE A 77 4.96 -11.70 -3.70
N TYR A 78 4.58 -12.92 -4.04
CA TYR A 78 5.51 -14.01 -4.31
C TYR A 78 6.44 -13.70 -5.49
N SER A 79 5.91 -13.19 -6.59
CA SER A 79 6.71 -12.84 -7.77
C SER A 79 7.71 -11.72 -7.47
N ALA A 80 7.29 -10.69 -6.74
CA ALA A 80 8.16 -9.59 -6.34
C ALA A 80 9.27 -10.07 -5.39
N PHE A 81 8.93 -10.91 -4.41
CA PHE A 81 9.89 -11.46 -3.48
C PHE A 81 10.87 -12.42 -4.18
N SER A 82 10.35 -13.30 -5.04
CA SER A 82 11.16 -14.22 -5.83
C SER A 82 12.14 -13.49 -6.74
N ALA A 83 11.68 -12.44 -7.44
CA ALA A 83 12.54 -11.60 -8.26
C ALA A 83 13.65 -10.93 -7.43
N ALA A 84 13.32 -10.47 -6.22
CA ALA A 84 14.29 -9.89 -5.29
C ALA A 84 15.35 -10.92 -4.85
N VAL A 85 14.95 -12.16 -4.54
CA VAL A 85 15.84 -13.24 -4.14
C VAL A 85 16.74 -13.65 -5.31
N VAL A 86 16.16 -13.90 -6.51
CA VAL A 86 16.91 -14.30 -7.71
C VAL A 86 17.86 -13.20 -8.17
N GLY A 87 17.47 -11.93 -8.03
CA GLY A 87 18.32 -10.76 -8.31
C GLY A 87 19.46 -10.57 -7.31
N GLY A 88 19.60 -11.45 -6.30
CA GLY A 88 20.70 -11.38 -5.33
C GLY A 88 20.64 -10.14 -4.42
N ILE A 89 19.48 -9.53 -4.24
CA ILE A 89 19.32 -8.31 -3.43
C ILE A 89 19.78 -8.53 -2.00
N TRP A 90 19.52 -9.71 -1.45
CA TRP A 90 19.92 -10.07 -0.08
C TRP A 90 21.43 -10.15 0.13
N LEU A 91 22.21 -10.32 -0.95
CA LEU A 91 23.67 -10.28 -0.91
C LEU A 91 24.22 -8.84 -0.91
N GLN A 92 23.42 -7.88 -1.38
CA GLN A 92 23.78 -6.48 -1.48
C GLN A 92 23.30 -5.65 -0.28
N VAL A 93 22.34 -6.17 0.48
CA VAL A 93 21.72 -5.47 1.61
C VAL A 93 22.32 -5.95 2.92
N SER A 94 23.04 -5.09 3.63
CA SER A 94 23.57 -5.41 4.95
C SER A 94 22.46 -5.48 6.01
N THR A 95 22.69 -6.28 7.05
CA THR A 95 21.77 -6.36 8.20
C THR A 95 21.50 -4.99 8.82
N LEU A 96 22.54 -4.14 8.90
CA LEU A 96 22.39 -2.77 9.40
C LEU A 96 21.43 -1.93 8.54
N MET A 97 21.47 -2.10 7.22
CA MET A 97 20.57 -1.41 6.30
C MET A 97 19.10 -1.86 6.49
N VAL A 98 18.87 -3.16 6.72
CA VAL A 98 17.52 -3.67 7.03
C VAL A 98 17.00 -3.10 8.34
N ILE A 99 17.84 -3.05 9.38
CA ILE A 99 17.48 -2.46 10.69
C ILE A 99 17.19 -0.96 10.54
N ALA A 100 18.01 -0.23 9.80
CA ALA A 100 17.79 1.19 9.54
C ALA A 100 16.48 1.43 8.78
N LEU A 101 16.20 0.64 7.73
CA LEU A 101 14.94 0.71 6.98
C LEU A 101 13.73 0.40 7.87
N ALA A 102 13.84 -0.60 8.74
CA ALA A 102 12.78 -0.93 9.70
C ALA A 102 12.54 0.21 10.69
N ALA A 103 13.60 0.80 11.24
CA ALA A 103 13.50 1.94 12.16
C ALA A 103 12.87 3.16 11.48
N ILE A 104 13.33 3.54 10.29
CA ILE A 104 12.75 4.63 9.49
C ILE A 104 11.29 4.36 9.17
N SER A 105 10.95 3.12 8.79
CA SER A 105 9.57 2.72 8.51
C SER A 105 8.66 2.84 9.72
N LEU A 106 9.13 2.45 10.91
CA LEU A 106 8.38 2.60 12.17
C LEU A 106 8.17 4.07 12.55
N VAL A 107 9.21 4.90 12.40
CA VAL A 107 9.10 6.35 12.64
C VAL A 107 8.09 6.97 11.68
N PHE A 108 8.18 6.65 10.39
CA PHE A 108 7.25 7.16 9.38
C PHE A 108 5.80 6.69 9.65
N LEU A 109 5.61 5.44 10.02
CA LEU A 109 4.31 4.90 10.41
C LEU A 109 3.75 5.62 11.65
N ALA A 110 4.56 5.82 12.67
CA ALA A 110 4.16 6.52 13.88
C ALA A 110 3.78 7.98 13.61
N LEU A 111 4.55 8.68 12.77
CA LEU A 111 4.23 10.04 12.34
C LEU A 111 2.92 10.10 11.54
N ALA A 112 2.73 9.20 10.58
CA ALA A 112 1.50 9.13 9.78
C ALA A 112 0.27 8.86 10.65
N MET A 113 0.35 7.86 11.54
CA MET A 113 -0.73 7.53 12.47
C MET A 113 -0.98 8.66 13.47
N GLY A 114 0.08 9.25 14.03
CA GLY A 114 -0.01 10.39 14.95
C GLY A 114 -0.65 11.62 14.30
N PHE A 115 -0.27 11.92 13.06
CA PHE A 115 -0.84 13.02 12.28
C PHE A 115 -2.34 12.82 12.02
N ILE A 116 -2.74 11.63 11.55
CA ILE A 116 -4.16 11.31 11.31
C ILE A 116 -4.95 11.36 12.63
N TYR A 117 -4.40 10.80 13.71
CA TYR A 117 -5.02 10.85 15.02
C TYR A 117 -5.20 12.29 15.53
N GLY A 118 -4.18 13.12 15.38
CA GLY A 118 -4.24 14.54 15.73
C GLY A 118 -5.29 15.31 14.94
N LEU A 119 -5.31 15.13 13.60
CA LEU A 119 -6.32 15.75 12.74
C LEU A 119 -7.74 15.32 13.10
N THR A 120 -7.98 14.02 13.25
CA THR A 120 -9.32 13.51 13.59
C THR A 120 -9.80 13.98 14.96
N LYS A 121 -8.88 14.18 15.92
CA LYS A 121 -9.18 14.79 17.21
C LYS A 121 -9.51 16.27 17.07
N LEU A 122 -8.74 17.00 16.28
CA LEU A 122 -8.93 18.43 16.03
C LEU A 122 -10.30 18.72 15.37
N PHE A 123 -10.71 17.86 14.42
CA PHE A 123 -12.00 17.97 13.75
C PHE A 123 -13.19 17.37 14.52
N GLY A 124 -12.99 16.89 15.75
CA GLY A 124 -14.06 16.38 16.59
C GLY A 124 -14.68 15.06 16.11
N PHE A 125 -13.96 14.24 15.38
CA PHE A 125 -14.46 12.96 14.88
C PHE A 125 -14.85 12.02 16.04
N SER A 126 -15.90 11.23 15.83
CA SER A 126 -16.29 10.15 16.74
C SER A 126 -15.13 9.15 16.93
N ARG A 127 -15.20 8.31 17.97
CA ARG A 127 -14.18 7.27 18.21
C ARG A 127 -14.11 6.30 17.03
N GLU A 128 -15.26 5.90 16.51
CA GLU A 128 -15.42 4.97 15.39
C GLU A 128 -14.83 5.53 14.09
N ASP A 129 -15.15 6.80 13.79
CA ASP A 129 -14.63 7.49 12.61
C ASP A 129 -13.12 7.69 12.69
N ARG A 130 -12.60 7.99 13.88
CA ARG A 130 -11.16 8.15 14.13
C ARG A 130 -10.42 6.84 13.91
N VAL A 131 -10.94 5.73 14.42
CA VAL A 131 -10.38 4.38 14.19
C VAL A 131 -10.37 4.06 12.70
N THR A 132 -11.49 4.29 12.03
CA THR A 132 -11.64 4.07 10.58
C THR A 132 -10.66 4.92 9.78
N ALA A 133 -10.54 6.21 10.09
CA ALA A 133 -9.63 7.13 9.44
C ALA A 133 -8.17 6.74 9.66
N LEU A 134 -7.81 6.29 10.86
CA LEU A 134 -6.45 5.87 11.21
C LEU A 134 -6.03 4.65 10.40
N PHE A 135 -6.83 3.60 10.39
CA PHE A 135 -6.53 2.38 9.63
C PHE A 135 -6.62 2.60 8.11
N GLY A 136 -7.62 3.36 7.64
CA GLY A 136 -7.78 3.64 6.22
C GLY A 136 -6.73 4.61 5.65
N GLY A 137 -6.24 5.54 6.45
CA GLY A 137 -5.33 6.59 6.02
C GLY A 137 -3.84 6.25 6.15
N ALA A 138 -3.47 5.50 7.20
CA ALA A 138 -2.06 5.20 7.46
C ALA A 138 -1.54 3.98 6.68
N GLN A 139 -2.42 3.10 6.21
CA GLN A 139 -2.01 1.87 5.55
C GLN A 139 -1.59 2.09 4.10
N LYS A 140 -0.49 1.48 3.70
CA LYS A 140 0.01 1.43 2.32
C LYS A 140 -0.15 0.03 1.74
N SER A 141 -0.68 -0.03 0.51
CA SER A 141 -0.90 -1.29 -0.18
C SER A 141 0.36 -1.73 -0.93
N LEU A 142 0.83 -2.94 -0.61
CA LEU A 142 1.92 -3.57 -1.36
C LEU A 142 1.44 -3.96 -2.77
N ALA A 143 0.18 -4.37 -2.91
CA ALA A 143 -0.39 -4.80 -4.18
C ALA A 143 -0.43 -3.68 -5.25
N SER A 144 -0.53 -2.41 -4.84
CA SER A 144 -0.43 -1.27 -5.77
C SER A 144 1.00 -0.73 -5.90
N GLY A 145 1.80 -0.82 -4.84
CA GLY A 145 3.17 -0.31 -4.84
C GLY A 145 4.14 -1.12 -5.70
N VAL A 146 3.99 -2.46 -5.73
CA VAL A 146 4.87 -3.33 -6.54
C VAL A 146 4.70 -3.08 -8.04
N PRO A 147 3.49 -3.10 -8.64
CA PRO A 147 3.31 -2.75 -10.05
C PRO A 147 3.81 -1.34 -10.37
N MET A 148 3.58 -0.38 -9.48
CA MET A 148 4.07 0.99 -9.66
C MET A 148 5.61 1.04 -9.70
N ALA A 149 6.30 0.32 -8.83
CA ALA A 149 7.75 0.24 -8.86
C ALA A 149 8.28 -0.43 -10.15
N GLN A 150 7.59 -1.45 -10.65
CA GLN A 150 7.96 -2.12 -11.90
C GLN A 150 7.81 -1.23 -13.14
N VAL A 151 6.90 -0.26 -13.11
CA VAL A 151 6.73 0.71 -14.21
C VAL A 151 7.71 1.87 -14.09
N LEU A 152 7.99 2.33 -12.87
CA LEU A 152 8.87 3.48 -12.61
C LEU A 152 10.35 3.15 -12.73
N PHE A 153 10.75 1.93 -12.43
CA PHE A 153 12.15 1.52 -12.37
C PHE A 153 12.45 0.38 -13.33
N VAL A 154 13.67 0.34 -13.84
CA VAL A 154 14.14 -0.80 -14.64
C VAL A 154 14.13 -2.08 -13.82
N PRO A 155 13.90 -3.24 -14.45
CA PRO A 155 13.75 -4.52 -13.74
C PRO A 155 14.88 -4.87 -12.76
N SER A 156 16.13 -4.48 -13.09
CA SER A 156 17.32 -4.70 -12.26
C SER A 156 17.30 -3.92 -10.94
N VAL A 157 16.57 -2.81 -10.87
CA VAL A 157 16.51 -1.90 -9.71
C VAL A 157 15.17 -2.00 -8.99
N ALA A 158 14.11 -2.36 -9.71
CA ALA A 158 12.73 -2.41 -9.18
C ALA A 158 12.62 -3.26 -7.91
N GLY A 159 13.32 -4.40 -7.85
CA GLY A 159 13.33 -5.25 -6.66
C GLY A 159 13.90 -4.56 -5.42
N VAL A 160 15.01 -3.84 -5.56
CA VAL A 160 15.63 -3.07 -4.46
C VAL A 160 14.69 -1.95 -4.00
N MET A 161 14.03 -1.27 -4.94
CA MET A 161 13.11 -0.17 -4.65
C MET A 161 11.82 -0.63 -3.96
N VAL A 162 11.44 -1.90 -4.12
CA VAL A 162 10.29 -2.49 -3.42
C VAL A 162 10.63 -2.90 -1.98
N LEU A 163 11.89 -3.17 -1.66
CA LEU A 163 12.31 -3.65 -0.34
C LEU A 163 11.84 -2.75 0.83
N PRO A 164 12.02 -1.40 0.80
CA PRO A 164 11.50 -0.52 1.85
C PRO A 164 9.99 -0.62 2.01
N LEU A 165 9.26 -0.73 0.90
CA LEU A 165 7.80 -0.87 0.91
C LEU A 165 7.37 -2.20 1.54
N MET A 166 8.10 -3.30 1.28
CA MET A 166 7.83 -4.62 1.87
C MET A 166 8.04 -4.59 3.39
N ILE A 167 9.16 -4.02 3.85
CA ILE A 167 9.45 -3.87 5.28
C ILE A 167 8.38 -3.02 5.95
N PHE A 168 8.04 -1.86 5.36
CA PHE A 168 6.98 -0.99 5.85
C PHE A 168 5.64 -1.71 5.94
N HIS A 169 5.27 -2.47 4.90
CA HIS A 169 4.02 -3.21 4.84
C HIS A 169 3.90 -4.28 5.94
N LEU A 170 4.96 -5.03 6.20
CA LEU A 170 4.99 -6.01 7.29
C LEU A 170 4.85 -5.33 8.65
N LEU A 171 5.61 -4.26 8.90
CA LEU A 171 5.56 -3.52 10.16
C LEU A 171 4.19 -2.88 10.39
N GLN A 172 3.58 -2.28 9.38
CA GLN A 172 2.24 -1.69 9.51
C GLN A 172 1.17 -2.74 9.85
N LEU A 173 1.26 -3.96 9.30
CA LEU A 173 0.33 -5.04 9.62
C LEU A 173 0.47 -5.46 11.09
N VAL A 174 1.69 -5.62 11.58
CA VAL A 174 1.96 -5.96 12.98
C VAL A 174 1.44 -4.88 13.91
N VAL A 175 1.85 -3.63 13.70
CA VAL A 175 1.45 -2.48 14.54
C VAL A 175 -0.07 -2.28 14.51
N SER A 176 -0.68 -2.35 13.32
CA SER A 176 -2.14 -2.21 13.18
C SER A 176 -2.89 -3.33 13.87
N SER A 177 -2.40 -4.57 13.78
CA SER A 177 -3.01 -5.71 14.48
C SER A 177 -2.96 -5.56 16.00
N MET A 178 -1.81 -5.15 16.54
CA MET A 178 -1.65 -4.89 17.98
C MET A 178 -2.58 -3.76 18.47
N LEU A 179 -2.67 -2.68 17.69
CA LEU A 179 -3.51 -1.54 18.02
C LEU A 179 -5.00 -1.90 17.96
N ALA A 180 -5.42 -2.65 16.95
CA ALA A 180 -6.80 -3.12 16.79
C ALA A 180 -7.20 -4.04 17.96
N GLN A 181 -6.30 -4.93 18.42
CA GLN A 181 -6.56 -5.79 19.58
C GLN A 181 -6.76 -4.97 20.84
N ARG A 182 -5.87 -4.00 21.12
CA ARG A 182 -6.00 -3.12 22.30
C ARG A 182 -7.33 -2.37 22.33
N TRP A 183 -7.74 -1.79 21.21
CA TRP A 183 -9.00 -1.05 21.15
C TRP A 183 -10.23 -1.94 21.25
N ARG A 184 -10.17 -3.14 20.71
CA ARG A 184 -11.23 -4.13 20.88
C ARG A 184 -11.41 -4.52 22.35
N ASP A 185 -10.29 -4.72 23.07
CA ASP A 185 -10.34 -5.12 24.47
C ASP A 185 -10.88 -3.97 25.34
N GLN A 186 -10.46 -2.73 25.10
CA GLN A 186 -11.03 -1.53 25.75
C GLN A 186 -12.54 -1.40 25.52
N ALA A 187 -13.02 -1.62 24.28
CA ALA A 187 -14.44 -1.55 23.96
C ALA A 187 -15.26 -2.64 24.70
N LYS A 188 -14.68 -3.82 24.90
CA LYS A 188 -15.33 -4.89 25.67
C LYS A 188 -15.43 -4.56 27.16
N ASP A 189 -14.43 -3.91 27.71
CA ASP A 189 -14.42 -3.53 29.11
C ASP A 189 -15.43 -2.40 29.39
N GLU A 190 -15.57 -1.45 28.47
CA GLU A 190 -16.61 -0.40 28.56
C GLU A 190 -18.03 -0.98 28.56
N ILE A 191 -18.30 -2.01 27.73
CA ILE A 191 -19.63 -2.67 27.68
C ILE A 191 -19.92 -3.46 28.95
N LYS A 192 -18.91 -3.99 29.64
CA LYS A 192 -19.09 -4.75 30.89
C LYS A 192 -19.38 -3.87 32.11
N VAL A 193 -19.01 -2.60 32.05
CA VAL A 193 -19.16 -1.63 33.14
C VAL A 193 -20.45 -0.81 33.02
N ALA A 194 -21.06 -0.77 31.81
CA ALA A 194 -22.35 -0.11 31.54
C ALA A 194 -23.52 -1.05 31.75
#